data_07b9fb933c4abe5c3f6f7d4652a72f25
#
_entry.id   07b9fb933c4abe5c3f6f7d4652a72f25
#
_cell.length_a   1.000
_cell.length_b   1.000
_cell.length_c   1.000
_cell.angle_alpha   90.00
_cell.angle_beta   90.00
_cell.angle_gamma   90.00
#
_symmetry.space_group_name_H-M   'P 1'
#
loop_
_entity.id
_entity.type
_entity.pdbx_description
1 polymer ?
#
loop_
_entity_poly.entity_id
_entity_poly.type
_entity_poly.pdbx_seq_one_letter_code
_entity_poly.pdbx_strand_id
1 'polypeptide(L)'
;RPGTLSAINDLDSTVRVAWVPRRAGEIGAIEAGLLPQLLPGGRFVDDAKARIDIAAAWGATNLPNQPGLDADGMLAAARAGQLDALVVSGVELADMPDPTGAREAVENCGFVVSVEQRFSEVSARADVVLPVCLLEETSGTFLDWEHRPGRVRVVNKQPATPMNEIRVLDALSAQMGSVSGLATVAQAHKAWKDLGQWQGGHPKMESTPPLVPQAPMV
;
A
#
# COMPACT_ATOMS: atom_id res chain seq x y z
N ARG A 1 6.58 9.16 -15.04
CA ARG A 1 7.02 10.53 -15.44
C ARG A 1 5.78 11.31 -15.86
N PRO A 2 5.72 12.63 -15.59
CA PRO A 2 4.65 13.49 -16.09
C PRO A 2 4.46 13.29 -17.61
N GLY A 3 3.20 13.25 -18.06
CA GLY A 3 2.88 13.08 -19.49
C GLY A 3 2.89 11.63 -20.01
N THR A 4 3.32 10.62 -19.25
CA THR A 4 3.34 9.23 -19.73
C THR A 4 1.93 8.72 -20.05
N LEU A 5 0.93 8.99 -19.19
CA LEU A 5 -0.46 8.58 -19.43
C LEU A 5 -1.06 9.30 -20.65
N SER A 6 -0.76 10.60 -20.82
CA SER A 6 -1.21 11.34 -22.00
C SER A 6 -0.62 10.74 -23.29
N ALA A 7 0.68 10.44 -23.29
CA ALA A 7 1.32 9.80 -24.44
C ALA A 7 0.74 8.40 -24.74
N ILE A 8 0.35 7.66 -23.71
CA ILE A 8 -0.33 6.37 -23.88
C ILE A 8 -1.73 6.55 -24.50
N ASN A 9 -2.48 7.56 -24.07
CA ASN A 9 -3.80 7.85 -24.61
C ASN A 9 -3.78 8.33 -26.08
N ASP A 10 -2.65 8.89 -26.51
CA ASP A 10 -2.45 9.32 -27.90
C ASP A 10 -2.04 8.16 -28.85
N LEU A 11 -1.81 6.96 -28.31
CA LEU A 11 -1.49 5.79 -29.12
C LEU A 11 -2.73 5.30 -29.89
N ASP A 12 -2.48 4.76 -31.09
CA ASP A 12 -3.51 4.12 -31.89
C ASP A 12 -4.19 2.96 -31.13
N SER A 13 -5.49 2.80 -31.32
CA SER A 13 -6.30 1.76 -30.64
C SER A 13 -5.86 0.32 -30.96
N THR A 14 -5.03 0.11 -31.97
CA THR A 14 -4.42 -1.18 -32.29
C THR A 14 -3.23 -1.52 -31.38
N VAL A 15 -2.67 -0.54 -30.69
CA VAL A 15 -1.55 -0.73 -29.75
C VAL A 15 -2.08 -1.27 -28.42
N ARG A 16 -1.54 -2.40 -27.99
CA ARG A 16 -1.80 -2.93 -26.65
C ARG A 16 -0.76 -2.38 -25.67
N VAL A 17 -1.25 -1.72 -24.64
CA VAL A 17 -0.39 -1.17 -23.58
C VAL A 17 -0.47 -2.09 -22.37
N ALA A 18 0.69 -2.42 -21.81
CA ALA A 18 0.80 -3.12 -20.54
C ALA A 18 1.59 -2.28 -19.54
N TRP A 19 1.07 -2.14 -18.33
CA TRP A 19 1.81 -1.53 -17.25
C TRP A 19 2.59 -2.61 -16.49
N VAL A 20 3.91 -2.45 -16.48
CA VAL A 20 4.79 -3.30 -15.69
C VAL A 20 5.24 -2.49 -14.46
N PRO A 21 4.80 -2.88 -13.25
CA PRO A 21 5.16 -2.14 -12.04
C PRO A 21 6.66 -2.21 -11.76
N ARG A 22 7.18 -1.21 -11.09
CA ARG A 22 8.61 -1.16 -10.70
C ARG A 22 8.95 -2.18 -9.62
N ARG A 23 7.99 -2.52 -8.76
CA ARG A 23 8.18 -3.44 -7.62
C ARG A 23 7.23 -4.61 -7.75
N ALA A 24 7.69 -5.80 -7.39
CA ALA A 24 6.95 -7.05 -7.54
C ALA A 24 5.63 -7.11 -6.75
N GLY A 25 5.50 -6.32 -5.67
CA GLY A 25 4.30 -6.31 -4.82
C GLY A 25 3.20 -5.34 -5.26
N GLU A 26 3.44 -4.45 -6.23
CA GLU A 26 2.52 -3.34 -6.54
C GLU A 26 1.14 -3.82 -7.02
N ILE A 27 1.07 -4.82 -7.89
CA ILE A 27 -0.22 -5.37 -8.36
C ILE A 27 -1.01 -5.99 -7.20
N GLY A 28 -0.34 -6.79 -6.37
CA GLY A 28 -0.97 -7.38 -5.19
C GLY A 28 -1.45 -6.32 -4.19
N ALA A 29 -0.70 -5.24 -4.03
CA ALA A 29 -1.08 -4.11 -3.18
C ALA A 29 -2.34 -3.41 -3.70
N ILE A 30 -2.44 -3.16 -5.00
CA ILE A 30 -3.63 -2.56 -5.63
C ILE A 30 -4.84 -3.47 -5.46
N GLU A 31 -4.69 -4.76 -5.74
CA GLU A 31 -5.76 -5.74 -5.56
C GLU A 31 -6.20 -5.86 -4.09
N ALA A 32 -5.28 -5.70 -3.15
CA ALA A 32 -5.57 -5.65 -1.72
C ALA A 32 -6.22 -4.33 -1.26
N GLY A 33 -6.38 -3.36 -2.14
CA GLY A 33 -7.03 -2.08 -1.84
C GLY A 33 -6.11 -1.05 -1.17
N LEU A 34 -4.79 -1.11 -1.40
CA LEU A 34 -3.82 -0.17 -0.82
C LEU A 34 -3.73 1.18 -1.58
N LEU A 35 -4.78 1.59 -2.25
CA LEU A 35 -4.95 2.93 -2.79
C LEU A 35 -6.08 3.64 -2.03
N PRO A 36 -6.03 4.97 -1.84
CA PRO A 36 -6.98 5.70 -1.03
C PRO A 36 -8.46 5.51 -1.43
N GLN A 37 -8.71 5.34 -2.72
CA GLN A 37 -10.05 5.15 -3.29
C GLN A 37 -10.53 3.71 -3.31
N LEU A 38 -9.68 2.73 -2.95
CA LEU A 38 -9.98 1.32 -3.09
C LEU A 38 -10.14 0.59 -1.75
N LEU A 39 -11.02 -0.38 -1.77
CA LEU A 39 -11.15 -1.49 -0.84
C LEU A 39 -10.70 -2.78 -1.57
N PRO A 40 -10.44 -3.87 -0.87
CA PRO A 40 -9.97 -5.11 -1.48
C PRO A 40 -10.82 -5.62 -2.64
N GLY A 41 -10.16 -6.16 -3.67
CA GLY A 41 -10.79 -6.75 -4.84
C GLY A 41 -11.35 -5.72 -5.83
N GLY A 42 -10.76 -4.52 -5.90
CA GLY A 42 -11.16 -3.47 -6.83
C GLY A 42 -12.49 -2.77 -6.49
N ARG A 43 -12.92 -2.87 -5.26
CA ARG A 43 -14.11 -2.18 -4.73
C ARG A 43 -13.80 -0.72 -4.48
N PHE A 44 -14.69 0.18 -4.85
CA PHE A 44 -14.54 1.60 -4.55
C PHE A 44 -14.99 1.95 -3.13
N VAL A 45 -14.25 2.81 -2.44
CA VAL A 45 -14.57 3.23 -1.08
C VAL A 45 -15.84 4.07 -1.00
N ASP A 46 -16.20 4.79 -2.06
CA ASP A 46 -17.42 5.60 -2.16
C ASP A 46 -18.66 4.79 -2.60
N ASP A 47 -18.49 3.56 -3.09
CA ASP A 47 -19.61 2.66 -3.40
C ASP A 47 -20.19 2.06 -2.12
N ALA A 48 -21.45 2.38 -1.83
CA ALA A 48 -22.15 1.91 -0.64
C ALA A 48 -22.27 0.37 -0.59
N LYS A 49 -22.46 -0.30 -1.74
CA LYS A 49 -22.56 -1.76 -1.82
C LYS A 49 -21.21 -2.41 -1.53
N ALA A 50 -20.14 -1.82 -2.06
CA ALA A 50 -18.77 -2.27 -1.79
C ALA A 50 -18.42 -2.17 -0.29
N ARG A 51 -18.80 -1.07 0.37
CA ARG A 51 -18.60 -0.93 1.82
C ARG A 51 -19.40 -1.94 2.64
N ILE A 52 -20.65 -2.21 2.26
CA ILE A 52 -21.48 -3.22 2.94
C ILE A 52 -20.83 -4.60 2.82
N ASP A 53 -20.34 -4.96 1.64
CA ASP A 53 -19.70 -6.24 1.37
C ASP A 53 -18.42 -6.41 2.21
N ILE A 54 -17.55 -5.40 2.22
CA ILE A 54 -16.31 -5.40 3.03
C ILE A 54 -16.63 -5.35 4.53
N ALA A 55 -17.59 -4.54 4.96
CA ALA A 55 -17.97 -4.45 6.36
C ALA A 55 -18.46 -5.80 6.89
N ALA A 56 -19.25 -6.52 6.09
CA ALA A 56 -19.70 -7.86 6.43
C ALA A 56 -18.54 -8.86 6.53
N ALA A 57 -17.60 -8.82 5.58
CA ALA A 57 -16.44 -9.70 5.55
C ALA A 57 -15.47 -9.45 6.72
N TRP A 58 -15.31 -8.20 7.13
CA TRP A 58 -14.38 -7.80 8.21
C TRP A 58 -15.05 -7.73 9.59
N GLY A 59 -16.37 -7.89 9.69
CA GLY A 59 -17.11 -7.65 10.93
C GLY A 59 -17.04 -6.19 11.40
N ALA A 60 -16.81 -5.26 10.47
CA ALA A 60 -16.68 -3.85 10.77
C ALA A 60 -18.06 -3.18 10.84
N THR A 61 -18.25 -2.30 11.83
CA THR A 61 -19.52 -1.56 11.98
C THR A 61 -19.57 -0.30 11.12
N ASN A 62 -18.41 0.24 10.76
CA ASN A 62 -18.31 1.46 9.97
C ASN A 62 -17.04 1.45 9.11
N LEU A 63 -17.16 1.90 7.87
CA LEU A 63 -16.05 2.12 6.94
C LEU A 63 -16.11 3.55 6.41
N PRO A 64 -14.97 4.20 6.15
CA PRO A 64 -14.96 5.51 5.52
C PRO A 64 -15.68 5.46 4.17
N ASN A 65 -16.36 6.54 3.82
CA ASN A 65 -17.13 6.67 2.58
C ASN A 65 -16.49 7.66 1.59
N GLN A 66 -15.31 8.13 1.93
CA GLN A 66 -14.49 9.02 1.09
C GLN A 66 -13.07 8.46 1.03
N PRO A 67 -12.35 8.68 -0.07
CA PRO A 67 -10.93 8.35 -0.16
C PRO A 67 -10.11 9.04 0.94
N GLY A 68 -9.12 8.35 1.48
CA GLY A 68 -8.11 8.93 2.33
C GLY A 68 -7.07 9.74 1.54
N LEU A 69 -6.01 10.17 2.23
CA LEU A 69 -4.87 10.80 1.57
C LEU A 69 -4.04 9.75 0.82
N ASP A 70 -3.54 10.11 -0.34
CA ASP A 70 -2.48 9.35 -1.01
C ASP A 70 -1.11 9.60 -0.35
N ALA A 71 -0.05 8.98 -0.87
CA ALA A 71 1.28 9.11 -0.29
C ALA A 71 1.77 10.56 -0.26
N ASP A 72 1.57 11.30 -1.35
CA ASP A 72 1.98 12.71 -1.42
C ASP A 72 1.16 13.57 -0.44
N GLY A 73 -0.14 13.32 -0.33
CA GLY A 73 -1.01 13.99 0.63
C GLY A 73 -0.65 13.68 2.10
N MET A 74 -0.31 12.41 2.41
CA MET A 74 0.17 12.03 3.75
C MET A 74 1.48 12.73 4.11
N LEU A 75 2.43 12.77 3.19
CA LEU A 75 3.72 13.45 3.40
C LEU A 75 3.52 14.96 3.55
N ALA A 76 2.66 15.58 2.74
CA ALA A 76 2.33 17.00 2.88
C ALA A 76 1.68 17.31 4.24
N ALA A 77 0.73 16.48 4.68
CA ALA A 77 0.08 16.64 5.98
C ALA A 77 1.06 16.43 7.16
N ALA A 78 1.98 15.47 7.06
CA ALA A 78 3.03 15.27 8.06
C ALA A 78 3.96 16.48 8.16
N ARG A 79 4.42 17.02 7.03
CA ARG A 79 5.23 18.26 6.99
C ARG A 79 4.52 19.44 7.62
N ALA A 80 3.21 19.54 7.44
CA ALA A 80 2.37 20.61 8.01
C ALA A 80 2.00 20.39 9.47
N GLY A 81 2.47 19.30 10.12
CA GLY A 81 2.10 18.96 11.50
C GLY A 81 0.62 18.59 11.68
N GLN A 82 -0.02 18.12 10.63
CA GLN A 82 -1.44 17.71 10.63
C GLN A 82 -1.63 16.20 10.89
N LEU A 83 -0.54 15.44 10.92
CA LEU A 83 -0.53 14.04 11.31
C LEU A 83 0.27 13.87 12.60
N ASP A 84 -0.35 13.23 13.58
CA ASP A 84 0.28 12.92 14.86
C ASP A 84 1.30 11.79 14.73
N ALA A 85 1.06 10.84 13.79
CA ALA A 85 1.94 9.69 13.61
C ALA A 85 1.97 9.21 12.15
N LEU A 86 3.10 8.60 11.77
CA LEU A 86 3.29 7.85 10.54
C LEU A 86 3.74 6.42 10.86
N VAL A 87 3.12 5.44 10.22
CA VAL A 87 3.62 4.06 10.15
C VAL A 87 4.12 3.80 8.75
N VAL A 88 5.42 3.54 8.61
CA VAL A 88 6.10 3.40 7.32
C VAL A 88 6.69 2.01 7.20
N SER A 89 6.39 1.31 6.11
CA SER A 89 6.91 -0.03 5.85
C SER A 89 7.52 -0.12 4.45
N GLY A 90 8.80 -0.47 4.36
CA GLY A 90 9.50 -0.76 3.12
C GLY A 90 9.57 0.42 2.14
N VAL A 91 9.60 1.66 2.60
CA VAL A 91 9.64 2.86 1.75
C VAL A 91 11.06 3.42 1.69
N GLU A 92 11.58 3.58 0.46
CA GLU A 92 12.80 4.31 0.17
C GLU A 92 12.44 5.77 -0.12
N LEU A 93 12.84 6.70 0.74
CA LEU A 93 12.54 8.12 0.57
C LEU A 93 13.14 8.70 -0.71
N ALA A 94 14.28 8.16 -1.15
CA ALA A 94 14.93 8.55 -2.41
C ALA A 94 14.12 8.19 -3.67
N ASP A 95 13.20 7.24 -3.56
CA ASP A 95 12.33 6.80 -4.68
C ASP A 95 11.03 7.63 -4.79
N MET A 96 10.76 8.47 -3.81
CA MET A 96 9.57 9.33 -3.82
C MET A 96 9.66 10.42 -4.90
N PRO A 97 8.55 10.92 -5.42
CA PRO A 97 8.55 12.02 -6.40
C PRO A 97 9.26 13.28 -5.92
N ASP A 98 9.12 13.61 -4.64
CA ASP A 98 9.85 14.65 -3.91
C ASP A 98 10.64 14.04 -2.74
N PRO A 99 11.88 13.58 -2.95
CA PRO A 99 12.68 12.96 -1.90
C PRO A 99 13.01 13.90 -0.73
N THR A 100 13.17 15.19 -1.02
CA THR A 100 13.46 16.20 0.01
C THR A 100 12.25 16.41 0.91
N GLY A 101 11.08 16.64 0.31
CA GLY A 101 9.85 16.78 1.05
C GLY A 101 9.45 15.52 1.82
N ALA A 102 9.79 14.33 1.30
CA ALA A 102 9.57 13.08 2.01
C ALA A 102 10.44 12.97 3.29
N ARG A 103 11.72 13.39 3.23
CA ARG A 103 12.60 13.46 4.42
C ARG A 103 12.07 14.46 5.43
N GLU A 104 11.72 15.67 4.99
CA GLU A 104 11.13 16.69 5.86
C GLU A 104 9.83 16.20 6.53
N ALA A 105 9.01 15.43 5.83
CA ALA A 105 7.78 14.85 6.37
C ALA A 105 8.07 13.87 7.53
N VAL A 106 9.05 12.98 7.34
CA VAL A 106 9.48 12.02 8.37
C VAL A 106 10.14 12.74 9.54
N GLU A 107 10.93 13.80 9.29
CA GLU A 107 11.58 14.59 10.34
C GLU A 107 10.59 15.39 11.17
N ASN A 108 9.55 15.95 10.55
CA ASN A 108 8.59 16.83 11.21
C ASN A 108 7.40 16.09 11.84
N CYS A 109 7.19 14.81 11.51
CA CYS A 109 6.12 14.01 12.09
C CYS A 109 6.37 13.77 13.58
N GLY A 110 5.34 13.95 14.41
CA GLY A 110 5.43 13.86 15.87
C GLY A 110 5.80 12.45 16.37
N PHE A 111 5.40 11.40 15.67
CA PHE A 111 5.71 10.02 16.02
C PHE A 111 5.83 9.16 14.76
N VAL A 112 6.96 8.46 14.61
CA VAL A 112 7.25 7.64 13.45
C VAL A 112 7.53 6.20 13.85
N VAL A 113 6.77 5.27 13.28
CA VAL A 113 7.00 3.82 13.40
C VAL A 113 7.53 3.30 12.07
N SER A 114 8.70 2.68 12.11
CA SER A 114 9.33 2.04 10.95
C SER A 114 9.17 0.53 11.04
N VAL A 115 8.62 -0.10 9.99
CA VAL A 115 8.53 -1.56 9.86
C VAL A 115 9.46 -1.98 8.73
N GLU A 116 10.65 -2.49 9.07
CA GLU A 116 11.76 -2.59 8.12
C GLU A 116 12.54 -3.90 8.22
N GLN A 117 13.03 -4.37 7.09
CA GLN A 117 13.95 -5.51 6.98
C GLN A 117 15.41 -5.11 7.17
N ARG A 118 15.74 -3.83 7.02
CA ARG A 118 17.10 -3.27 7.06
C ARG A 118 17.06 -1.83 7.54
N PHE A 119 18.21 -1.31 7.92
CA PHE A 119 18.31 0.11 8.21
C PHE A 119 18.03 0.95 6.97
N SER A 120 17.16 1.96 7.14
CA SER A 120 16.75 2.92 6.12
C SER A 120 16.81 4.33 6.66
N GLU A 121 16.62 5.34 5.80
CA GLU A 121 16.50 6.73 6.24
C GLU A 121 15.30 6.90 7.20
N VAL A 122 14.21 6.15 6.98
CA VAL A 122 13.04 6.16 7.87
C VAL A 122 13.38 5.57 9.23
N SER A 123 14.00 4.39 9.27
CA SER A 123 14.34 3.74 10.55
C SER A 123 15.37 4.52 11.37
N ALA A 124 16.24 5.29 10.71
CA ALA A 124 17.19 6.15 11.38
C ALA A 124 16.53 7.32 12.12
N ARG A 125 15.33 7.74 11.68
CA ARG A 125 14.57 8.84 12.30
C ARG A 125 13.42 8.34 13.18
N ALA A 126 12.99 7.09 13.02
CA ALA A 126 11.82 6.54 13.68
C ALA A 126 11.95 6.52 15.20
N ASP A 127 10.85 6.79 15.89
CA ASP A 127 10.73 6.66 17.35
C ASP A 127 10.64 5.18 17.75
N VAL A 128 10.05 4.34 16.89
CA VAL A 128 9.96 2.89 17.07
C VAL A 128 10.34 2.19 15.77
N VAL A 129 11.24 1.22 15.88
CA VAL A 129 11.59 0.33 14.76
C VAL A 129 11.12 -1.08 15.09
N LEU A 130 10.26 -1.62 14.22
CA LEU A 130 9.77 -3.00 14.28
C LEU A 130 10.47 -3.81 13.17
N PRO A 131 11.49 -4.60 13.50
CA PRO A 131 12.20 -5.39 12.50
C PRO A 131 11.32 -6.54 12.00
N VAL A 132 11.29 -6.73 10.68
CA VAL A 132 10.57 -7.81 10.02
C VAL A 132 11.51 -8.72 9.25
N CYS A 133 11.08 -9.96 9.03
CA CYS A 133 11.88 -10.97 8.36
C CYS A 133 12.13 -10.63 6.88
N LEU A 134 13.19 -11.19 6.32
CA LEU A 134 13.50 -11.08 4.91
C LEU A 134 12.52 -11.90 4.07
N LEU A 135 12.44 -11.60 2.76
CA LEU A 135 11.54 -12.27 1.84
C LEU A 135 11.79 -13.80 1.80
N GLU A 136 13.03 -14.21 1.84
CA GLU A 136 13.45 -15.63 1.86
C GLU A 136 13.14 -16.36 3.17
N GLU A 137 12.80 -15.64 4.22
CA GLU A 137 12.47 -16.18 5.55
C GLU A 137 10.96 -16.30 5.79
N THR A 138 10.15 -15.79 4.86
CA THR A 138 8.70 -15.80 4.96
C THR A 138 8.05 -16.54 3.81
N SER A 139 6.75 -16.72 3.90
CA SER A 139 5.91 -17.23 2.81
C SER A 139 4.83 -16.21 2.46
N GLY A 140 4.34 -16.28 1.24
CA GLY A 140 3.31 -15.36 0.79
C GLY A 140 2.81 -15.67 -0.61
N THR A 141 1.97 -14.80 -1.10
CA THR A 141 1.49 -14.80 -2.49
C THR A 141 1.73 -13.42 -3.08
N PHE A 142 2.23 -13.37 -4.29
CA PHE A 142 2.31 -12.13 -5.06
C PHE A 142 1.53 -12.27 -6.35
N LEU A 143 1.19 -11.16 -6.97
CA LEU A 143 0.62 -11.12 -8.32
C LEU A 143 1.65 -10.53 -9.28
N ASP A 144 1.85 -11.18 -10.41
CA ASP A 144 2.66 -10.61 -11.48
C ASP A 144 1.89 -9.51 -12.24
N TRP A 145 2.53 -8.88 -13.22
CA TRP A 145 1.92 -7.81 -14.01
C TRP A 145 0.75 -8.26 -14.90
N GLU A 146 0.57 -9.56 -15.07
CA GLU A 146 -0.59 -10.19 -15.73
C GLU A 146 -1.64 -10.70 -14.73
N HIS A 147 -1.56 -10.30 -13.45
CA HIS A 147 -2.43 -10.73 -12.34
C HIS A 147 -2.37 -12.25 -12.03
N ARG A 148 -1.31 -12.95 -12.45
CA ARG A 148 -1.16 -14.37 -12.12
C ARG A 148 -0.53 -14.52 -10.72
N PRO A 149 -1.11 -15.39 -9.87
CA PRO A 149 -0.58 -15.61 -8.53
C PRO A 149 0.70 -16.46 -8.58
N GLY A 150 1.73 -15.97 -7.91
CA GLY A 150 2.95 -16.71 -7.61
C GLY A 150 3.09 -16.94 -6.10
N ARG A 151 3.81 -17.98 -5.72
CA ARG A 151 4.07 -18.31 -4.31
C ARG A 151 5.50 -17.99 -3.92
N VAL A 152 5.63 -17.22 -2.83
CA VAL A 152 6.88 -17.13 -2.08
C VAL A 152 6.91 -18.27 -1.07
N ARG A 153 8.03 -18.98 -0.98
CA ARG A 153 8.25 -20.06 -0.02
C ARG A 153 9.44 -19.71 0.86
N VAL A 154 9.37 -20.14 2.11
CA VAL A 154 10.52 -20.03 3.01
C VAL A 154 11.67 -20.84 2.44
N VAL A 155 12.77 -20.17 2.14
CA VAL A 155 14.00 -20.77 1.61
C VAL A 155 15.05 -20.85 2.71
N ASN A 156 15.10 -19.82 3.57
CA ASN A 156 16.04 -19.70 4.67
C ASN A 156 15.30 -19.73 6.01
N LYS A 157 15.62 -20.67 6.87
CA LYS A 157 15.07 -20.76 8.22
C LYS A 157 16.17 -20.44 9.23
N GLN A 158 16.03 -19.31 9.90
CA GLN A 158 16.93 -18.92 10.99
C GLN A 158 16.29 -19.23 12.35
N PRO A 159 17.08 -19.62 13.37
CA PRO A 159 16.54 -19.90 14.72
C PRO A 159 15.87 -18.67 15.37
N ALA A 160 16.30 -17.46 14.99
CA ALA A 160 15.84 -16.19 15.53
C ALA A 160 15.33 -15.25 14.43
N THR A 161 14.49 -15.76 13.53
CA THR A 161 13.86 -14.96 12.48
C THR A 161 12.88 -13.96 13.09
N PRO A 162 12.95 -12.67 12.74
CA PRO A 162 11.93 -11.68 13.11
C PRO A 162 10.53 -12.09 12.64
N MET A 163 9.50 -11.46 13.18
CA MET A 163 8.14 -11.68 12.70
C MET A 163 7.98 -11.14 11.28
N ASN A 164 7.09 -11.73 10.49
CA ASN A 164 6.67 -11.11 9.23
C ASN A 164 5.70 -9.95 9.49
N GLU A 165 5.49 -9.09 8.50
CA GLU A 165 4.66 -7.88 8.59
C GLU A 165 3.24 -8.18 9.05
N ILE A 166 2.63 -9.28 8.57
CA ILE A 166 1.26 -9.69 8.96
C ILE A 166 1.17 -9.89 10.47
N ARG A 167 2.15 -10.58 11.06
CA ARG A 167 2.16 -10.84 12.50
C ARG A 167 2.45 -9.58 13.31
N VAL A 168 3.28 -8.68 12.80
CA VAL A 168 3.54 -7.38 13.43
C VAL A 168 2.26 -6.56 13.47
N LEU A 169 1.54 -6.46 12.33
CA LEU A 169 0.29 -5.72 12.23
C LEU A 169 -0.83 -6.35 13.08
N ASP A 170 -0.94 -7.68 13.11
CA ASP A 170 -1.90 -8.39 13.95
C ASP A 170 -1.62 -8.13 15.45
N ALA A 171 -0.36 -8.23 15.87
CA ALA A 171 0.03 -7.95 17.24
C ALA A 171 -0.24 -6.47 17.62
N LEU A 172 0.05 -5.54 16.72
CA LEU A 172 -0.23 -4.12 16.92
C LEU A 172 -1.74 -3.87 17.06
N SER A 173 -2.55 -4.44 16.17
CA SER A 173 -4.01 -4.30 16.24
C SER A 173 -4.59 -4.87 17.54
N ALA A 174 -4.06 -6.00 18.01
CA ALA A 174 -4.46 -6.60 19.28
C ALA A 174 -4.16 -5.68 20.48
N GLN A 175 -2.99 -5.02 20.49
CA GLN A 175 -2.63 -4.05 21.53
C GLN A 175 -3.53 -2.78 21.48
N MET A 176 -4.04 -2.44 20.30
CA MET A 176 -4.99 -1.34 20.11
C MET A 176 -6.45 -1.74 20.43
N GLY A 177 -6.67 -2.96 20.93
CA GLY A 177 -8.00 -3.46 21.31
C GLY A 177 -8.84 -3.99 20.13
N SER A 178 -8.21 -4.23 18.97
CA SER A 178 -8.84 -4.80 17.79
C SER A 178 -8.16 -6.12 17.42
N VAL A 179 -8.93 -7.15 17.10
CA VAL A 179 -8.38 -8.45 16.67
C VAL A 179 -8.58 -8.59 15.17
N SER A 180 -7.48 -8.53 14.42
CA SER A 180 -7.53 -8.66 12.95
C SER A 180 -7.90 -10.07 12.49
N GLY A 181 -7.52 -11.10 13.26
CA GLY A 181 -7.64 -12.49 12.87
C GLY A 181 -6.72 -12.91 11.72
N LEU A 182 -5.72 -12.10 11.41
CA LEU A 182 -4.81 -12.27 10.27
C LEU A 182 -3.36 -12.56 10.69
N ALA A 183 -3.17 -13.27 11.79
CA ALA A 183 -1.83 -13.57 12.34
C ALA A 183 -0.93 -14.42 11.41
N THR A 184 -1.49 -15.07 10.40
CA THR A 184 -0.75 -15.94 9.50
C THR A 184 -1.08 -15.69 8.03
N VAL A 185 -0.13 -15.99 7.14
CA VAL A 185 -0.34 -15.95 5.68
C VAL A 185 -1.52 -16.82 5.24
N ALA A 186 -1.74 -17.96 5.89
CA ALA A 186 -2.87 -18.84 5.59
C ALA A 186 -4.22 -18.20 5.94
N GLN A 187 -4.30 -17.49 7.06
CA GLN A 187 -5.50 -16.74 7.47
C GLN A 187 -5.77 -15.57 6.53
N ALA A 188 -4.74 -14.81 6.16
CA ALA A 188 -4.87 -13.71 5.19
C ALA A 188 -5.35 -14.23 3.82
N HIS A 189 -4.78 -15.36 3.35
CA HIS A 189 -5.20 -16.00 2.11
C HIS A 189 -6.65 -16.51 2.17
N LYS A 190 -7.05 -17.08 3.31
CA LYS A 190 -8.43 -17.50 3.53
C LYS A 190 -9.38 -16.31 3.48
N ALA A 191 -9.08 -15.24 4.21
CA ALA A 191 -9.88 -14.01 4.23
C ALA A 191 -10.03 -13.41 2.82
N TRP A 192 -8.95 -13.38 2.05
CA TRP A 192 -8.99 -12.95 0.65
C TRP A 192 -9.91 -13.83 -0.20
N LYS A 193 -9.81 -15.15 -0.05
CA LYS A 193 -10.64 -16.10 -0.80
C LYS A 193 -12.12 -16.01 -0.40
N ASP A 194 -12.41 -15.85 0.89
CA ASP A 194 -13.77 -15.75 1.42
C ASP A 194 -14.46 -14.46 0.95
N LEU A 195 -13.70 -13.39 0.75
CA LEU A 195 -14.19 -12.13 0.20
C LEU A 195 -14.79 -12.29 -1.21
N GLY A 196 -14.24 -13.21 -2.01
CA GLY A 196 -14.73 -13.49 -3.36
C GLY A 196 -14.53 -12.35 -4.36
N GLN A 197 -14.99 -12.58 -5.59
CA GLN A 197 -14.89 -11.61 -6.67
C GLN A 197 -15.98 -10.54 -6.56
N TRP A 198 -15.58 -9.28 -6.74
CA TRP A 198 -16.51 -8.17 -6.84
C TRP A 198 -17.22 -8.14 -8.19
N GLN A 199 -18.55 -8.01 -8.16
CA GLN A 199 -19.41 -7.97 -9.34
C GLN A 199 -19.93 -6.55 -9.64
N GLY A 200 -19.50 -5.55 -8.87
CA GLY A 200 -19.91 -4.16 -9.04
C GLY A 200 -19.00 -3.37 -9.99
N GLY A 201 -19.01 -2.06 -9.83
CA GLY A 201 -18.16 -1.16 -10.61
C GLY A 201 -16.67 -1.41 -10.36
N HIS A 202 -15.87 -1.39 -11.42
CA HIS A 202 -14.42 -1.46 -11.35
C HIS A 202 -13.80 -0.10 -11.70
N PRO A 203 -12.61 0.23 -11.16
CA PRO A 203 -11.89 1.43 -11.54
C PRO A 203 -11.72 1.52 -13.05
N LYS A 204 -12.10 2.65 -13.62
CA LYS A 204 -11.74 2.99 -15.00
C LYS A 204 -10.51 3.89 -14.93
N MET A 205 -9.54 3.64 -15.80
CA MET A 205 -8.45 4.60 -16.00
C MET A 205 -9.03 5.87 -16.59
N GLU A 206 -9.19 6.90 -15.77
CA GLU A 206 -9.47 8.23 -16.28
C GLU A 206 -8.14 8.85 -16.75
N SER A 207 -8.15 9.46 -17.94
CA SER A 207 -7.02 10.22 -18.43
C SER A 207 -6.83 11.44 -17.55
N THR A 208 -5.83 11.42 -16.68
CA THR A 208 -5.43 12.62 -15.96
C THR A 208 -4.91 13.64 -16.99
N PRO A 209 -5.40 14.87 -16.99
CA PRO A 209 -4.84 15.90 -17.87
C PRO A 209 -3.33 16.02 -17.68
N PRO A 210 -2.56 16.30 -18.74
CA PRO A 210 -1.13 16.46 -18.61
C PRO A 210 -0.81 17.55 -17.58
N LEU A 211 0.07 17.24 -16.63
CA LEU A 211 0.64 18.27 -15.76
C LEU A 211 1.33 19.28 -16.69
N VAL A 212 0.75 20.46 -16.82
CA VAL A 212 1.41 21.58 -17.52
C VAL A 212 2.69 21.87 -16.73
N PRO A 213 3.88 21.75 -17.34
CA PRO A 213 5.11 22.11 -16.65
C PRO A 213 4.98 23.57 -16.19
N GLN A 214 5.05 23.80 -14.89
CA GLN A 214 5.21 25.18 -14.42
C GLN A 214 6.55 25.66 -14.97
N ALA A 215 6.50 26.75 -15.78
CA ALA A 215 7.69 27.40 -16.23
C ALA A 215 8.56 27.73 -15.01
N PRO A 216 9.89 27.54 -15.06
CA PRO A 216 10.75 27.97 -13.98
C PRO A 216 10.50 29.46 -13.76
N MET A 217 10.19 29.84 -12.52
CA MET A 217 10.19 31.26 -12.15
C MET A 217 11.61 31.76 -12.32
N VAL A 218 11.76 32.71 -13.25
CA VAL A 218 13.01 33.45 -13.51
C VAL A 218 13.29 34.36 -12.33
#